data_2f8ea7dbb86942abecfbfefa3d42db94
#
_entry.id   2f8ea7dbb86942abecfbfefa3d42db94
#
_cell.length_a   1.000
_cell.length_b   1.000
_cell.length_c   1.000
_cell.angle_alpha   90.00
_cell.angle_beta   90.00
_cell.angle_gamma   90.00
#
_symmetry.space_group_name_H-M   'P 1'
#
loop_
_entity.id
_entity.type
_entity.pdbx_description
1 polymer ?
#
loop_
_entity_poly.entity_id
_entity_poly.type
_entity_poly.pdbx_seq_one_letter_code
_entity_poly.pdbx_strand_id
1 'polypeptide(L)'
;VMDTSSSGQIIVDGAHINEFNAKQLTTYRRYDIGFVFQFYNLVQNLTVRENVEFAAQICKNPLDIDSTIKAVGLQDRMNNFPAQLSGGEQQRVAIARALAKNPKILLCDEPTGALDYQTGKAVLKLLQDTCINSNVTVIVITHNLALTPMGHKVIKVKNGKVDSITINENPTPVEQIEW
;
A
#
# COMPACT_ATOMS: atom_id res chain seq x y z
N VAL A 1 12.23 -5.29 0.65
CA VAL A 1 13.36 -6.18 0.41
C VAL A 1 14.49 -5.35 -0.16
N MET A 2 15.14 -4.54 0.68
CA MET A 2 16.34 -3.79 0.32
C MET A 2 17.59 -4.48 0.88
N ASP A 3 17.43 -5.24 1.95
CA ASP A 3 18.50 -6.02 2.57
C ASP A 3 18.36 -7.52 2.27
N THR A 4 19.49 -8.22 2.34
CA THR A 4 19.52 -9.68 2.25
C THR A 4 19.24 -10.28 3.63
N SER A 5 18.39 -11.32 3.68
CA SER A 5 18.18 -12.06 4.93
C SER A 5 19.45 -12.82 5.31
N SER A 6 19.85 -12.74 6.59
CA SER A 6 21.02 -13.47 7.10
C SER A 6 20.71 -14.97 7.25
N SER A 7 19.44 -15.33 7.49
CA SER A 7 18.97 -16.71 7.64
C SER A 7 17.45 -16.76 7.51
N GLY A 8 16.89 -17.96 7.43
CA GLY A 8 15.45 -18.20 7.32
C GLY A 8 14.95 -18.19 5.89
N GLN A 9 13.64 -18.33 5.73
CA GLN A 9 12.96 -18.39 4.43
C GLN A 9 11.92 -17.29 4.33
N ILE A 10 11.85 -16.66 3.15
CA ILE A 10 10.81 -15.71 2.79
C ILE A 10 10.06 -16.31 1.61
N ILE A 11 8.84 -16.77 1.84
CA ILE A 11 8.02 -17.41 0.82
C ILE A 11 6.82 -16.51 0.52
N VAL A 12 6.65 -16.16 -0.75
CA VAL A 12 5.50 -15.38 -1.24
C VAL A 12 4.93 -16.09 -2.45
N ASP A 13 3.67 -16.48 -2.37
CA ASP A 13 2.97 -17.21 -3.45
C ASP A 13 3.78 -18.42 -3.97
N GLY A 14 4.34 -19.19 -3.02
CA GLY A 14 5.18 -20.37 -3.31
C GLY A 14 6.62 -20.07 -3.78
N ALA A 15 6.98 -18.82 -4.04
CA ALA A 15 8.32 -18.45 -4.47
C ALA A 15 9.22 -18.13 -3.26
N HIS A 16 10.44 -18.69 -3.24
CA HIS A 16 11.46 -18.45 -2.22
C HIS A 16 12.23 -17.16 -2.54
N ILE A 17 11.78 -16.02 -2.00
CA ILE A 17 12.30 -14.69 -2.32
C ILE A 17 13.75 -14.50 -1.83
N ASN A 18 14.11 -15.16 -0.73
CA ASN A 18 15.48 -15.13 -0.18
C ASN A 18 16.54 -15.76 -1.12
N GLU A 19 16.12 -16.56 -2.09
CA GLU A 19 16.99 -17.22 -3.08
C GLU A 19 17.15 -16.38 -4.37
N PHE A 20 16.40 -15.29 -4.48
CA PHE A 20 16.41 -14.43 -5.67
C PHE A 20 17.72 -13.65 -5.78
N ASN A 21 18.31 -13.66 -6.98
CA ASN A 21 19.41 -12.76 -7.32
C ASN A 21 18.91 -11.30 -7.50
N ALA A 22 19.82 -10.35 -7.63
CA ALA A 22 19.49 -8.91 -7.74
C ALA A 22 18.52 -8.60 -8.89
N LYS A 23 18.66 -9.28 -10.04
CA LYS A 23 17.77 -9.11 -11.20
C LYS A 23 16.36 -9.64 -10.91
N GLN A 24 16.27 -10.79 -10.27
CA GLN A 24 15.01 -11.39 -9.87
C GLN A 24 14.29 -10.54 -8.81
N LEU A 25 15.02 -10.02 -7.81
CA LEU A 25 14.48 -9.09 -6.80
C LEU A 25 13.98 -7.79 -7.44
N THR A 26 14.68 -7.26 -8.43
CA THR A 26 14.25 -6.08 -9.18
C THR A 26 12.95 -6.36 -9.95
N THR A 27 12.87 -7.52 -10.60
CA THR A 27 11.66 -7.97 -11.31
C THR A 27 10.48 -8.16 -10.35
N TYR A 28 10.71 -8.81 -9.22
CA TYR A 28 9.71 -9.03 -8.17
C TYR A 28 9.17 -7.71 -7.62
N ARG A 29 10.05 -6.74 -7.25
CA ARG A 29 9.62 -5.40 -6.80
C ARG A 29 8.84 -4.64 -7.87
N ARG A 30 9.23 -4.83 -9.14
CA ARG A 30 8.56 -4.16 -10.26
C ARG A 30 7.13 -4.62 -10.45
N TYR A 31 6.87 -5.93 -10.39
CA TYR A 31 5.59 -6.51 -10.80
C TYR A 31 4.70 -6.91 -9.63
N ASP A 32 5.27 -7.45 -8.56
CA ASP A 32 4.50 -8.09 -7.49
C ASP A 32 4.30 -7.21 -6.25
N ILE A 33 5.09 -6.12 -6.11
CA ILE A 33 5.03 -5.26 -4.91
C ILE A 33 4.58 -3.85 -5.27
N GLY A 34 3.52 -3.37 -4.60
CA GLY A 34 3.16 -1.96 -4.52
C GLY A 34 3.70 -1.34 -3.23
N PHE A 35 4.20 -0.11 -3.29
CA PHE A 35 4.67 0.65 -2.13
C PHE A 35 3.86 1.92 -1.95
N VAL A 36 3.43 2.16 -0.72
CA VAL A 36 2.79 3.39 -0.26
C VAL A 36 3.61 3.92 0.91
N PHE A 37 4.12 5.13 0.79
CA PHE A 37 4.98 5.77 1.78
C PHE A 37 4.23 6.90 2.50
N GLN A 38 4.68 7.25 3.70
CA GLN A 38 4.15 8.35 4.50
C GLN A 38 4.21 9.71 3.76
N PHE A 39 5.25 9.96 2.97
CA PHE A 39 5.47 11.22 2.22
C PHE A 39 5.10 11.11 0.73
N TYR A 40 4.11 10.33 0.38
CA TYR A 40 3.48 10.19 -0.94
C TYR A 40 4.44 9.90 -2.11
N ASN A 41 5.60 10.54 -2.18
CA ASN A 41 6.64 10.41 -3.22
C ASN A 41 6.07 10.56 -4.66
N LEU A 42 5.18 11.55 -4.85
CA LEU A 42 4.62 11.87 -6.15
C LEU A 42 5.59 12.70 -6.98
N VAL A 43 5.56 12.50 -8.29
CA VAL A 43 6.29 13.33 -9.25
C VAL A 43 5.52 14.65 -9.41
N GLN A 44 6.10 15.77 -8.95
CA GLN A 44 5.39 17.04 -8.78
C GLN A 44 4.95 17.69 -10.08
N ASN A 45 5.66 17.46 -11.19
CA ASN A 45 5.36 17.99 -12.51
C ASN A 45 4.52 17.04 -13.39
N LEU A 46 3.96 16.00 -12.79
CA LEU A 46 2.99 15.11 -13.42
C LEU A 46 1.62 15.26 -12.73
N THR A 47 0.56 15.20 -13.51
CA THR A 47 -0.83 15.15 -13.02
C THR A 47 -1.10 13.88 -12.24
N VAL A 48 -2.26 13.80 -11.59
CA VAL A 48 -2.75 12.55 -10.94
C VAL A 48 -2.70 11.38 -11.91
N ARG A 49 -3.29 11.55 -13.10
CA ARG A 49 -3.33 10.51 -14.13
C ARG A 49 -1.93 10.07 -14.54
N GLU A 50 -1.06 11.02 -14.85
CA GLU A 50 0.32 10.74 -15.28
C GLU A 50 1.17 10.07 -14.18
N ASN A 51 0.97 10.44 -12.90
CA ASN A 51 1.62 9.78 -11.77
C ASN A 51 1.24 8.28 -11.69
N VAL A 52 -0.03 7.96 -11.91
CA VAL A 52 -0.54 6.58 -11.89
C VAL A 52 -0.08 5.82 -13.12
N GLU A 53 -0.21 6.41 -14.29
CA GLU A 53 0.19 5.84 -15.58
C GLU A 53 1.69 5.52 -15.63
N PHE A 54 2.53 6.42 -15.11
CA PHE A 54 3.99 6.24 -15.07
C PHE A 54 4.41 4.94 -14.37
N ALA A 55 3.71 4.56 -13.29
CA ALA A 55 3.98 3.30 -12.61
C ALA A 55 3.44 2.08 -13.37
N ALA A 56 2.33 2.24 -14.06
CA ALA A 56 1.69 1.18 -14.85
C ALA A 56 2.49 0.82 -16.11
N GLN A 57 3.14 1.80 -16.76
CA GLN A 57 3.92 1.62 -17.99
C GLN A 57 5.05 0.58 -17.85
N ILE A 58 5.60 0.39 -16.66
CA ILE A 58 6.67 -0.59 -16.44
C ILE A 58 6.17 -2.00 -16.15
N CYS A 59 4.84 -2.20 -16.08
CA CYS A 59 4.20 -3.45 -15.69
C CYS A 59 3.66 -4.21 -16.91
N LYS A 60 3.57 -5.55 -16.79
CA LYS A 60 3.10 -6.41 -17.88
C LYS A 60 1.58 -6.39 -18.04
N ASN A 61 0.88 -6.41 -16.90
CA ASN A 61 -0.59 -6.49 -16.83
C ASN A 61 -1.11 -5.43 -15.86
N PRO A 62 -0.96 -4.12 -16.17
CA PRO A 62 -1.44 -3.07 -15.29
C PRO A 62 -2.98 -3.06 -15.25
N LEU A 63 -3.53 -2.54 -14.17
CA LEU A 63 -4.95 -2.21 -14.10
C LEU A 63 -5.25 -1.01 -14.99
N ASP A 64 -6.51 -0.88 -15.39
CA ASP A 64 -7.00 0.31 -16.11
C ASP A 64 -6.84 1.56 -15.24
N ILE A 65 -6.20 2.59 -15.80
CA ILE A 65 -5.81 3.79 -15.06
C ILE A 65 -7.02 4.56 -14.56
N ASP A 66 -8.00 4.78 -15.42
CA ASP A 66 -9.17 5.60 -15.11
C ASP A 66 -10.03 4.90 -14.05
N SER A 67 -10.22 3.59 -14.18
CA SER A 67 -10.90 2.76 -13.18
C SER A 67 -10.17 2.76 -11.84
N THR A 68 -8.84 2.71 -11.85
CA THR A 68 -8.02 2.73 -10.63
C THR A 68 -8.13 4.10 -9.93
N ILE A 69 -8.07 5.20 -10.66
CA ILE A 69 -8.23 6.55 -10.12
C ILE A 69 -9.64 6.75 -9.57
N LYS A 70 -10.66 6.23 -10.26
CA LYS A 70 -12.05 6.27 -9.79
C LYS A 70 -12.22 5.45 -8.49
N ALA A 71 -11.59 4.29 -8.40
CA ALA A 71 -11.66 3.43 -7.20
C ALA A 71 -11.12 4.13 -5.94
N VAL A 72 -10.16 5.04 -6.08
CA VAL A 72 -9.64 5.86 -4.97
C VAL A 72 -10.37 7.20 -4.80
N GLY A 73 -11.47 7.45 -5.55
CA GLY A 73 -12.30 8.65 -5.43
C GLY A 73 -11.63 9.92 -5.94
N LEU A 74 -10.83 9.84 -7.00
CA LEU A 74 -10.09 10.98 -7.58
C LEU A 74 -10.45 11.27 -9.05
N GLN A 75 -11.59 10.78 -9.54
CA GLN A 75 -12.02 10.98 -10.95
C GLN A 75 -12.08 12.46 -11.34
N ASP A 76 -12.50 13.35 -10.42
CA ASP A 76 -12.62 14.78 -10.69
C ASP A 76 -11.28 15.55 -10.52
N ARG A 77 -10.22 14.84 -10.16
CA ARG A 77 -8.87 15.35 -9.91
C ARG A 77 -7.82 14.82 -10.88
N MET A 78 -8.20 14.04 -11.88
CA MET A 78 -7.27 13.35 -12.80
C MET A 78 -6.24 14.29 -13.44
N ASN A 79 -6.63 15.53 -13.75
CA ASN A 79 -5.80 16.52 -14.40
C ASN A 79 -5.10 17.49 -13.43
N ASN A 80 -5.30 17.33 -12.12
CA ASN A 80 -4.65 18.17 -11.12
C ASN A 80 -3.20 17.71 -10.88
N PHE A 81 -2.33 18.66 -10.58
CA PHE A 81 -0.96 18.40 -10.12
C PHE A 81 -0.94 18.16 -8.60
N PRO A 82 0.08 17.47 -8.05
CA PRO A 82 0.18 17.22 -6.61
C PRO A 82 0.05 18.46 -5.75
N ALA A 83 0.61 19.62 -6.16
CA ALA A 83 0.51 20.87 -5.45
C ALA A 83 -0.92 21.44 -5.31
N GLN A 84 -1.87 20.92 -6.09
CA GLN A 84 -3.28 21.34 -6.09
C GLN A 84 -4.15 20.38 -5.24
N LEU A 85 -3.54 19.38 -4.60
CA LEU A 85 -4.21 18.35 -3.85
C LEU A 85 -3.96 18.48 -2.35
N SER A 86 -4.96 18.14 -1.54
CA SER A 86 -4.79 17.93 -0.11
C SER A 86 -3.86 16.75 0.17
N GLY A 87 -3.31 16.65 1.39
CA GLY A 87 -2.46 15.54 1.79
C GLY A 87 -3.13 14.17 1.60
N GLY A 88 -4.41 14.06 1.94
CA GLY A 88 -5.17 12.82 1.74
C GLY A 88 -5.45 12.50 0.28
N GLU A 89 -5.65 13.49 -0.58
CA GLU A 89 -5.75 13.27 -2.02
C GLU A 89 -4.41 12.79 -2.58
N GLN A 90 -3.29 13.38 -2.15
CA GLN A 90 -1.95 12.93 -2.55
C GLN A 90 -1.67 11.49 -2.09
N GLN A 91 -2.11 11.11 -0.88
CA GLN A 91 -1.99 9.75 -0.38
C GLN A 91 -2.82 8.78 -1.22
N ARG A 92 -4.05 9.14 -1.59
CA ARG A 92 -4.86 8.33 -2.49
C ARG A 92 -4.26 8.20 -3.90
N VAL A 93 -3.59 9.23 -4.41
CA VAL A 93 -2.79 9.11 -5.66
C VAL A 93 -1.66 8.10 -5.49
N ALA A 94 -0.93 8.14 -4.37
CA ALA A 94 0.15 7.18 -4.09
C ALA A 94 -0.38 5.73 -4.02
N ILE A 95 -1.56 5.53 -3.43
CA ILE A 95 -2.24 4.23 -3.40
C ILE A 95 -2.67 3.81 -4.80
N ALA A 96 -3.31 4.68 -5.58
CA ALA A 96 -3.71 4.40 -6.96
C ALA A 96 -2.51 4.01 -7.83
N ARG A 97 -1.40 4.75 -7.71
CA ARG A 97 -0.13 4.46 -8.37
C ARG A 97 0.41 3.07 -8.03
N ALA A 98 0.33 2.68 -6.76
CA ALA A 98 0.78 1.36 -6.32
C ALA A 98 -0.16 0.25 -6.82
N LEU A 99 -1.48 0.46 -6.81
CA LEU A 99 -2.50 -0.49 -7.26
C LEU A 99 -2.52 -0.66 -8.78
N ALA A 100 -2.26 0.41 -9.55
CA ALA A 100 -2.23 0.35 -11.01
C ALA A 100 -1.20 -0.65 -11.55
N LYS A 101 -0.18 -0.97 -10.78
CA LYS A 101 0.78 -2.04 -11.08
C LYS A 101 0.17 -3.44 -11.05
N ASN A 102 -1.04 -3.61 -10.50
CA ASN A 102 -1.68 -4.89 -10.21
C ASN A 102 -0.80 -5.80 -9.32
N PRO A 103 -0.37 -5.32 -8.14
CA PRO A 103 0.58 -6.03 -7.30
C PRO A 103 -0.10 -7.18 -6.54
N LYS A 104 0.68 -8.18 -6.12
CA LYS A 104 0.24 -9.23 -5.18
C LYS A 104 0.25 -8.74 -3.73
N ILE A 105 1.19 -7.86 -3.40
CA ILE A 105 1.37 -7.30 -2.06
C ILE A 105 1.43 -5.78 -2.15
N LEU A 106 0.66 -5.10 -1.30
CA LEU A 106 0.73 -3.68 -1.07
C LEU A 106 1.37 -3.41 0.29
N LEU A 107 2.54 -2.80 0.30
CA LEU A 107 3.28 -2.42 1.51
C LEU A 107 3.02 -0.96 1.81
N CYS A 108 2.41 -0.68 2.96
CA CYS A 108 2.06 0.67 3.40
C CYS A 108 2.85 1.02 4.66
N ASP A 109 3.72 2.01 4.55
CA ASP A 109 4.55 2.51 5.66
C ASP A 109 3.94 3.80 6.20
N GLU A 110 3.37 3.74 7.42
CA GLU A 110 2.66 4.83 8.10
C GLU A 110 1.69 5.58 7.17
N PRO A 111 0.73 4.91 6.52
CA PRO A 111 -0.07 5.50 5.44
C PRO A 111 -0.97 6.66 5.90
N THR A 112 -1.13 6.86 7.20
CA THR A 112 -1.94 7.93 7.81
C THR A 112 -1.13 8.90 8.65
N GLY A 113 0.18 8.72 8.78
CA GLY A 113 1.01 9.47 9.72
C GLY A 113 1.11 10.99 9.47
N ALA A 114 0.79 11.45 8.26
CA ALA A 114 0.78 12.87 7.88
C ALA A 114 -0.65 13.42 7.63
N LEU A 115 -1.71 12.69 8.03
CA LEU A 115 -3.10 13.00 7.75
C LEU A 115 -3.87 13.35 9.02
N ASP A 116 -4.88 14.20 8.89
CA ASP A 116 -5.88 14.39 9.92
C ASP A 116 -6.75 13.13 10.09
N TYR A 117 -7.46 13.05 11.22
CA TYR A 117 -8.25 11.87 11.58
C TYR A 117 -9.24 11.43 10.49
N GLN A 118 -10.04 12.34 9.94
CA GLN A 118 -11.09 12.00 8.96
C GLN A 118 -10.48 11.50 7.66
N THR A 119 -9.45 12.18 7.21
CA THR A 119 -8.71 11.81 5.99
C THR A 119 -7.96 10.49 6.17
N GLY A 120 -7.34 10.28 7.33
CA GLY A 120 -6.68 9.02 7.69
C GLY A 120 -7.67 7.85 7.69
N LYS A 121 -8.88 8.06 8.25
CA LYS A 121 -9.95 7.06 8.28
C LYS A 121 -10.39 6.66 6.86
N ALA A 122 -10.54 7.63 5.97
CA ALA A 122 -10.89 7.36 4.57
C ALA A 122 -9.79 6.57 3.83
N VAL A 123 -8.51 6.86 4.10
CA VAL A 123 -7.37 6.11 3.53
C VAL A 123 -7.33 4.68 4.05
N LEU A 124 -7.52 4.46 5.36
CA LEU A 124 -7.53 3.11 5.93
C LEU A 124 -8.71 2.28 5.42
N LYS A 125 -9.88 2.92 5.25
CA LYS A 125 -11.03 2.25 4.64
C LYS A 125 -10.71 1.80 3.21
N LEU A 126 -10.10 2.65 2.41
CA LEU A 126 -9.69 2.28 1.06
C LEU A 126 -8.73 1.07 1.07
N LEU A 127 -7.77 1.02 1.99
CA LEU A 127 -6.85 -0.10 2.13
C LEU A 127 -7.57 -1.38 2.59
N GLN A 128 -8.52 -1.29 3.52
CA GLN A 128 -9.32 -2.42 3.98
C GLN A 128 -10.22 -2.94 2.84
N ASP A 129 -10.91 -2.05 2.13
CA ASP A 129 -11.75 -2.40 0.97
C ASP A 129 -10.91 -3.03 -0.17
N THR A 130 -9.69 -2.55 -0.39
CA THR A 130 -8.75 -3.14 -1.35
C THR A 130 -8.40 -4.58 -0.96
N CYS A 131 -8.11 -4.83 0.31
CA CYS A 131 -7.80 -6.18 0.80
C CYS A 131 -8.99 -7.14 0.64
N ILE A 132 -10.21 -6.66 0.90
CA ILE A 132 -11.43 -7.48 0.86
C ILE A 132 -11.87 -7.76 -0.58
N ASN A 133 -11.83 -6.74 -1.45
CA ASN A 133 -12.42 -6.79 -2.79
C ASN A 133 -11.43 -7.19 -3.89
N SER A 134 -10.12 -7.20 -3.60
CA SER A 134 -9.06 -7.52 -4.54
C SER A 134 -8.21 -8.65 -4.00
N ASN A 135 -7.62 -9.44 -4.88
CA ASN A 135 -6.70 -10.51 -4.46
C ASN A 135 -5.31 -9.96 -4.11
N VAL A 136 -5.27 -8.90 -3.30
CA VAL A 136 -4.05 -8.18 -2.88
C VAL A 136 -3.86 -8.33 -1.39
N THR A 137 -2.70 -8.80 -0.96
CA THR A 137 -2.31 -8.78 0.45
C THR A 137 -1.86 -7.37 0.84
N VAL A 138 -2.57 -6.73 1.77
CA VAL A 138 -2.19 -5.40 2.28
C VAL A 138 -1.44 -5.55 3.59
N ILE A 139 -0.23 -5.01 3.66
CA ILE A 139 0.60 -4.98 4.88
C ILE A 139 0.76 -3.52 5.29
N VAL A 140 0.23 -3.18 6.46
CA VAL A 140 0.34 -1.83 7.04
C VAL A 140 1.35 -1.87 8.18
N ILE A 141 2.38 -1.04 8.09
CA ILE A 141 3.33 -0.79 9.17
C ILE A 141 2.87 0.49 9.85
N THR A 142 2.64 0.42 11.16
CA THR A 142 2.20 1.57 11.95
C THR A 142 2.59 1.40 13.42
N HIS A 143 2.81 2.52 14.09
CA HIS A 143 2.96 2.57 15.54
C HIS A 143 1.63 2.82 16.27
N ASN A 144 0.53 3.08 15.54
CA ASN A 144 -0.78 3.30 16.13
C ASN A 144 -1.46 1.96 16.46
N LEU A 145 -1.44 1.60 17.74
CA LEU A 145 -2.02 0.35 18.24
C LEU A 145 -3.54 0.30 18.13
N ALA A 146 -4.22 1.44 18.07
CA ALA A 146 -5.68 1.48 17.92
C ALA A 146 -6.15 0.89 16.58
N LEU A 147 -5.27 0.81 15.57
CA LEU A 147 -5.58 0.23 14.26
C LEU A 147 -5.49 -1.31 14.25
N THR A 148 -4.97 -1.94 15.30
CA THR A 148 -4.80 -3.40 15.32
C THR A 148 -6.09 -4.20 15.09
N PRO A 149 -7.29 -3.77 15.52
CA PRO A 149 -8.53 -4.53 15.27
C PRO A 149 -8.92 -4.64 13.79
N MET A 150 -8.46 -3.74 12.91
CA MET A 150 -8.81 -3.80 11.48
C MET A 150 -8.05 -4.88 10.69
N GLY A 151 -6.95 -5.38 11.22
CA GLY A 151 -6.10 -6.34 10.53
C GLY A 151 -6.52 -7.79 10.81
N HIS A 152 -6.51 -8.65 9.78
CA HIS A 152 -6.71 -10.10 9.94
C HIS A 152 -5.58 -10.74 10.76
N LYS A 153 -4.36 -10.23 10.62
CA LYS A 153 -3.18 -10.69 11.34
C LYS A 153 -2.39 -9.49 11.85
N VAL A 154 -2.14 -9.48 13.13
CA VAL A 154 -1.37 -8.43 13.81
C VAL A 154 -0.05 -9.02 14.29
N ILE A 155 1.05 -8.46 13.87
CA ILE A 155 2.40 -8.86 14.26
C ILE A 155 3.02 -7.70 15.04
N LYS A 156 3.24 -7.89 16.35
CA LYS A 156 3.95 -6.92 17.17
C LYS A 156 5.44 -7.19 17.10
N VAL A 157 6.20 -6.15 16.80
CA VAL A 157 7.68 -6.20 16.75
C VAL A 157 8.23 -5.33 17.85
N LYS A 158 9.16 -5.87 18.65
CA LYS A 158 9.86 -5.16 19.73
C LYS A 158 11.34 -5.51 19.70
N ASN A 159 12.19 -4.50 19.73
CA ASN A 159 13.65 -4.65 19.68
C ASN A 159 14.14 -5.56 18.53
N GLY A 160 13.54 -5.40 17.34
CA GLY A 160 13.89 -6.17 16.14
C GLY A 160 13.44 -7.64 16.15
N LYS A 161 12.60 -8.05 17.11
CA LYS A 161 12.06 -9.40 17.22
C LYS A 161 10.54 -9.39 17.21
N VAL A 162 9.93 -10.47 16.73
CA VAL A 162 8.49 -10.69 16.85
C VAL A 162 8.18 -10.94 18.33
N ASP A 163 7.38 -10.07 18.92
CA ASP A 163 6.94 -10.14 20.32
C ASP A 163 5.66 -10.99 20.43
N SER A 164 4.69 -10.74 19.57
CA SER A 164 3.45 -11.51 19.52
C SER A 164 2.82 -11.52 18.12
N ILE A 165 1.99 -12.52 17.88
CA ILE A 165 1.16 -12.65 16.68
C ILE A 165 -0.27 -12.90 17.13
N THR A 166 -1.21 -12.08 16.66
CA THR A 166 -2.65 -12.23 16.91
C THR A 166 -3.37 -12.40 15.59
N ILE A 167 -4.29 -13.35 15.52
CA ILE A 167 -5.18 -13.57 14.37
C ILE A 167 -6.56 -13.04 14.74
N ASN A 168 -7.11 -12.16 13.91
CA ASN A 168 -8.48 -11.67 14.01
C ASN A 168 -9.30 -12.36 12.92
N GLU A 169 -10.15 -13.27 13.29
CA GLU A 169 -11.04 -13.98 12.35
C GLU A 169 -12.08 -13.02 11.75
N ASN A 170 -12.50 -12.02 12.51
CA ASN A 170 -13.46 -11.00 12.11
C ASN A 170 -12.87 -9.61 12.33
N PRO A 171 -12.08 -9.08 11.39
CA PRO A 171 -11.52 -7.74 11.50
C PRO A 171 -12.59 -6.67 11.63
N THR A 172 -12.37 -5.71 12.53
CA THR A 172 -13.30 -4.61 12.76
C THR A 172 -13.29 -3.66 11.55
N PRO A 173 -14.46 -3.26 11.02
CA PRO A 173 -14.52 -2.21 10.02
C PRO A 173 -13.88 -0.92 10.52
N VAL A 174 -13.11 -0.25 9.66
CA VAL A 174 -12.38 0.98 10.02
C VAL A 174 -13.32 2.06 10.57
N GLU A 175 -14.56 2.12 10.09
CA GLU A 175 -15.56 3.09 10.52
C GLU A 175 -15.90 2.98 12.01
N GLN A 176 -15.68 1.82 12.61
CA GLN A 176 -15.96 1.53 14.04
C GLN A 176 -14.72 1.72 14.93
N ILE A 177 -13.57 2.05 14.35
CA ILE A 177 -12.31 2.25 15.10
C ILE A 177 -12.15 3.75 15.38
N GLU A 178 -11.78 4.07 16.62
CA GLU A 178 -11.38 5.40 17.07
C GLU A 178 -9.91 5.38 17.51
N TRP A 179 -9.12 6.43 17.16
CA TRP A 179 -7.71 6.57 17.55
C TRP A 179 -7.29 8.01 17.76
#